data_2987f41e4321a43a3a7e7c680f2fce23
#
_entry.id   2987f41e4321a43a3a7e7c680f2fce23
#
_cell.length_a   1.000
_cell.length_b   1.000
_cell.length_c   1.000
_cell.angle_alpha   90.00
_cell.angle_beta   90.00
_cell.angle_gamma   90.00
#
_symmetry.space_group_name_H-M   'P 1'
#
loop_
_entity.id
_entity.type
_entity.pdbx_description
1 polymer ?
#
loop_
_entity_poly.entity_id
_entity_poly.type
_entity_poly.pdbx_seq_one_letter_code
_entity_poly.pdbx_strand_id
1 'polypeptide(L)'
;MADPSSSGRSSTTITDLDMDTLTRCASYLSIQDISNMAVSCKILNRVAYSDSVWQSFFRQEWQNVAPLWPNGSNQSSSMREAYLFRHTALRQFKYVDPLFRHIPTVGKRPHQILFDKNTILFSQGQSIRSLHIDDLIDGNISVANRGNHKARVTCMRLFSLNDTYLYQSDSGRDDNILVTSSSDHFIRLWSKGGSRCFKGHNAPVLTLSDKLLGDDTGKCFASGGEDGTVRLWSINCTGKRGQQALKATLYGHENVVSLMSVAGHKTSLLVSISNNGKVRIWDTTTASSCIRSSCCVGMTSVPIAPVGMKCHESLLYVAAGTSVTAIDLRTMNRAFTIVQKSKIHSFEFLPSKYSLCTGGTDSALLWDMRRVSDTLKVEPKAELEGHVGHVVTGGPDDLFVNVWESDSGAQTNSLICSAPDMGGCSAMAVDGCRIVTAGDDDRVNAVLRFRDFKTATCHVSSLV
;
A
#
# COMPACT_ATOMS: atom_id res chain seq x y z
N MET A 1 -66.56 36.09 11.23
CA MET A 1 -66.14 34.85 10.54
C MET A 1 -64.81 35.08 9.87
N ALA A 2 -63.76 34.59 10.46
CA ALA A 2 -62.38 34.73 9.93
C ALA A 2 -61.94 33.32 9.56
N ASP A 3 -61.56 33.17 8.30
CA ASP A 3 -60.97 31.93 7.76
C ASP A 3 -59.60 31.65 8.36
N PRO A 4 -59.30 30.44 8.76
CA PRO A 4 -57.94 30.09 9.18
C PRO A 4 -57.08 29.79 7.95
N SER A 5 -56.14 30.68 7.69
CA SER A 5 -55.09 30.47 6.69
C SER A 5 -54.32 29.17 6.96
N SER A 6 -54.47 28.22 6.06
CA SER A 6 -53.68 27.01 5.98
C SER A 6 -52.21 27.38 5.75
N SER A 7 -51.38 27.31 6.79
CA SER A 7 -49.93 27.32 6.64
C SER A 7 -49.49 26.04 5.95
N GLY A 8 -49.28 26.09 4.65
CA GLY A 8 -48.67 25.03 3.88
C GLY A 8 -47.26 24.80 4.41
N ARG A 9 -47.03 23.71 5.16
CA ARG A 9 -45.71 23.18 5.41
C ARG A 9 -45.10 22.77 4.06
N SER A 10 -44.21 23.58 3.55
CA SER A 10 -43.38 23.16 2.45
C SER A 10 -42.57 21.94 2.90
N SER A 11 -42.95 20.75 2.44
CA SER A 11 -42.17 19.55 2.67
C SER A 11 -40.86 19.72 1.88
N THR A 12 -39.77 20.03 2.57
CA THR A 12 -38.43 19.99 1.99
C THR A 12 -38.14 18.56 1.55
N THR A 13 -37.84 18.39 0.27
CA THR A 13 -37.50 17.10 -0.32
C THR A 13 -35.97 16.98 -0.41
N ILE A 14 -35.47 15.78 -0.51
CA ILE A 14 -34.00 15.53 -0.66
C ILE A 14 -33.42 16.22 -1.91
N THR A 15 -34.24 16.48 -2.92
CA THR A 15 -33.86 17.17 -4.16
C THR A 15 -33.71 18.68 -4.01
N ASP A 16 -34.08 19.26 -2.87
CA ASP A 16 -33.91 20.68 -2.54
C ASP A 16 -32.50 20.95 -1.98
N LEU A 17 -31.72 19.90 -1.72
CA LEU A 17 -30.32 20.01 -1.31
C LEU A 17 -29.44 20.35 -2.52
N ASP A 18 -28.36 21.10 -2.27
CA ASP A 18 -27.33 21.40 -3.27
C ASP A 18 -26.59 20.14 -3.73
N MET A 19 -26.01 20.20 -4.93
CA MET A 19 -25.31 19.07 -5.56
C MET A 19 -24.14 18.57 -4.74
N ASP A 20 -23.42 19.46 -4.07
CA ASP A 20 -22.21 19.12 -3.28
C ASP A 20 -22.61 18.34 -2.01
N THR A 21 -23.68 18.77 -1.35
CA THR A 21 -24.22 18.07 -0.19
C THR A 21 -24.76 16.68 -0.58
N LEU A 22 -25.50 16.59 -1.68
CA LEU A 22 -25.98 15.31 -2.20
C LEU A 22 -24.85 14.38 -2.57
N THR A 23 -23.79 14.88 -3.22
CA THR A 23 -22.60 14.13 -3.58
C THR A 23 -21.89 13.59 -2.34
N ARG A 24 -21.76 14.43 -1.29
CA ARG A 24 -21.18 14.02 -0.02
C ARG A 24 -22.02 12.95 0.69
N CYS A 25 -23.32 13.09 0.71
CA CYS A 25 -24.21 12.06 1.24
C CYS A 25 -24.08 10.75 0.45
N ALA A 26 -24.06 10.84 -0.87
CA ALA A 26 -23.91 9.69 -1.75
C ALA A 26 -22.61 8.90 -1.52
N SER A 27 -21.52 9.57 -1.16
CA SER A 27 -20.24 8.91 -0.88
C SER A 27 -20.26 7.98 0.36
N TYR A 28 -21.31 8.01 1.18
CA TYR A 28 -21.50 7.11 2.32
C TYR A 28 -22.46 5.95 2.04
N LEU A 29 -23.08 5.92 0.87
CA LEU A 29 -24.02 4.87 0.48
C LEU A 29 -23.31 3.62 -0.05
N SER A 30 -24.00 2.49 -0.10
CA SER A 30 -23.50 1.32 -0.81
C SER A 30 -23.65 1.48 -2.33
N ILE A 31 -22.92 0.69 -3.10
CA ILE A 31 -23.03 0.69 -4.59
C ILE A 31 -24.47 0.36 -5.02
N GLN A 32 -25.15 -0.54 -4.29
CA GLN A 32 -26.52 -0.90 -4.58
C GLN A 32 -27.45 0.29 -4.34
N ASP A 33 -27.25 1.05 -3.26
CA ASP A 33 -28.05 2.24 -2.96
C ASP A 33 -27.80 3.36 -3.97
N ILE A 34 -26.54 3.54 -4.42
CA ILE A 34 -26.20 4.45 -5.52
C ILE A 34 -26.93 4.06 -6.80
N SER A 35 -26.98 2.78 -7.13
CA SER A 35 -27.73 2.29 -8.28
C SER A 35 -29.24 2.56 -8.16
N ASN A 36 -29.80 2.34 -6.98
CA ASN A 36 -31.19 2.65 -6.67
C ASN A 36 -31.47 4.17 -6.73
N MET A 37 -30.54 4.97 -6.21
CA MET A 37 -30.59 6.43 -6.29
C MET A 37 -30.57 6.92 -7.73
N ALA A 38 -29.76 6.31 -8.60
CA ALA A 38 -29.62 6.69 -10.01
C ALA A 38 -30.92 6.51 -10.82
N VAL A 39 -31.76 5.56 -10.47
CA VAL A 39 -33.06 5.32 -11.15
C VAL A 39 -34.20 6.15 -10.57
N SER A 40 -34.04 6.82 -9.45
CA SER A 40 -35.12 7.52 -8.73
C SER A 40 -35.52 8.82 -9.41
N CYS A 41 -34.58 9.69 -9.78
CA CYS A 41 -34.84 10.94 -10.52
C CYS A 41 -33.60 11.48 -11.23
N LYS A 42 -33.78 12.45 -12.15
CA LYS A 42 -32.71 13.03 -12.98
C LYS A 42 -31.61 13.72 -12.14
N ILE A 43 -31.98 14.38 -11.04
CA ILE A 43 -31.02 15.07 -10.16
C ILE A 43 -30.14 14.02 -9.45
N LEU A 44 -30.75 13.05 -8.82
CA LEU A 44 -30.04 11.96 -8.12
C LEU A 44 -29.24 11.09 -9.09
N ASN A 45 -29.68 10.94 -10.33
CA ASN A 45 -28.91 10.27 -11.38
C ASN A 45 -27.59 11.01 -11.66
N ARG A 46 -27.61 12.34 -11.81
CA ARG A 46 -26.38 13.13 -11.98
C ARG A 46 -25.41 12.99 -10.82
N VAL A 47 -25.93 12.98 -9.59
CA VAL A 47 -25.12 12.76 -8.38
C VAL A 47 -24.49 11.37 -8.42
N ALA A 48 -25.30 10.33 -8.68
CA ALA A 48 -24.85 8.94 -8.71
C ALA A 48 -23.76 8.66 -9.76
N TYR A 49 -23.77 9.41 -10.87
CA TYR A 49 -22.77 9.28 -11.94
C TYR A 49 -21.65 10.32 -11.86
N SER A 50 -21.60 11.16 -10.82
CA SER A 50 -20.54 12.15 -10.66
C SER A 50 -19.18 11.49 -10.35
N ASP A 51 -18.13 11.95 -10.99
CA ASP A 51 -16.77 11.42 -10.77
C ASP A 51 -16.30 11.56 -9.31
N SER A 52 -16.76 12.58 -8.59
CA SER A 52 -16.42 12.81 -7.19
C SER A 52 -16.92 11.70 -6.26
N VAL A 53 -18.12 11.17 -6.48
CA VAL A 53 -18.64 10.01 -5.73
C VAL A 53 -17.80 8.78 -6.00
N TRP A 54 -17.54 8.46 -7.25
CA TRP A 54 -16.77 7.29 -7.64
C TRP A 54 -15.29 7.39 -7.24
N GLN A 55 -14.73 8.59 -7.24
CA GLN A 55 -13.40 8.85 -6.71
C GLN A 55 -13.33 8.61 -5.19
N SER A 56 -14.39 8.98 -4.47
CA SER A 56 -14.50 8.68 -3.03
C SER A 56 -14.54 7.18 -2.78
N PHE A 57 -15.38 6.42 -3.50
CA PHE A 57 -15.42 4.97 -3.40
C PHE A 57 -14.08 4.32 -3.74
N PHE A 58 -13.45 4.78 -4.82
CA PHE A 58 -12.15 4.27 -5.23
C PHE A 58 -11.10 4.48 -4.13
N ARG A 59 -11.06 5.67 -3.52
CA ARG A 59 -10.13 5.99 -2.43
C ARG A 59 -10.43 5.24 -1.14
N GLN A 60 -11.70 5.02 -0.82
CA GLN A 60 -12.09 4.24 0.37
C GLN A 60 -11.63 2.79 0.26
N GLU A 61 -11.75 2.20 -0.92
CA GLU A 61 -11.44 0.80 -1.13
C GLU A 61 -9.96 0.55 -1.47
N TRP A 62 -9.31 1.49 -2.20
CA TRP A 62 -7.93 1.36 -2.68
C TRP A 62 -7.11 2.63 -2.43
N GLN A 63 -6.81 2.93 -1.17
CA GLN A 63 -6.25 4.22 -0.71
C GLN A 63 -4.97 4.71 -1.40
N ASN A 64 -4.10 3.81 -1.85
CA ASN A 64 -2.79 4.19 -2.42
C ASN A 64 -2.57 3.63 -3.83
N VAL A 65 -3.64 3.31 -4.53
CA VAL A 65 -3.56 2.66 -5.83
C VAL A 65 -4.04 3.61 -6.92
N ALA A 66 -3.29 3.70 -8.01
CA ALA A 66 -3.71 4.48 -9.17
C ALA A 66 -4.90 3.82 -9.88
N PRO A 67 -5.87 4.60 -10.39
CA PRO A 67 -6.94 4.06 -11.22
C PRO A 67 -6.37 3.36 -12.46
N LEU A 68 -6.91 2.18 -12.78
CA LEU A 68 -6.62 1.45 -14.01
C LEU A 68 -7.76 1.68 -15.00
N TRP A 69 -7.44 2.14 -16.19
CA TRP A 69 -8.41 2.44 -17.23
C TRP A 69 -8.53 1.30 -18.24
N PRO A 70 -9.74 0.94 -18.71
CA PRO A 70 -9.93 -0.16 -19.66
C PRO A 70 -9.13 -0.05 -20.95
N ASN A 71 -8.94 1.17 -21.45
CA ASN A 71 -8.38 1.45 -22.77
C ASN A 71 -6.97 2.08 -22.75
N GLY A 72 -6.27 2.07 -21.62
CA GLY A 72 -4.91 2.63 -21.55
C GLY A 72 -4.79 4.16 -21.75
N SER A 73 -5.87 4.85 -22.15
CA SER A 73 -5.87 6.30 -22.40
C SER A 73 -6.60 7.05 -21.30
N ASN A 74 -5.91 8.00 -20.68
CA ASN A 74 -6.41 8.80 -19.55
C ASN A 74 -7.44 9.89 -19.98
N GLN A 75 -7.84 9.98 -21.24
CA GLN A 75 -8.45 11.23 -21.75
C GLN A 75 -9.98 11.26 -21.86
N SER A 76 -10.70 10.15 -21.62
CA SER A 76 -12.16 10.16 -21.75
C SER A 76 -12.93 9.19 -20.81
N SER A 77 -12.25 8.48 -19.96
CA SER A 77 -12.89 7.45 -19.11
C SER A 77 -13.24 8.01 -17.74
N SER A 78 -14.48 7.77 -17.28
CA SER A 78 -14.98 8.23 -15.98
C SER A 78 -14.37 7.44 -14.81
N MET A 79 -14.29 8.04 -13.62
CA MET A 79 -13.86 7.34 -12.41
C MET A 79 -14.75 6.13 -12.06
N ARG A 80 -16.02 6.18 -12.48
CA ARG A 80 -16.94 5.05 -12.39
C ARG A 80 -16.44 3.85 -13.20
N GLU A 81 -16.00 4.07 -14.42
CA GLU A 81 -15.47 2.99 -15.27
C GLU A 81 -14.21 2.37 -14.68
N ALA A 82 -13.28 3.19 -14.17
CA ALA A 82 -12.09 2.70 -13.49
C ALA A 82 -12.44 1.87 -12.24
N TYR A 83 -13.41 2.33 -11.45
CA TYR A 83 -13.87 1.60 -10.28
C TYR A 83 -14.50 0.25 -10.65
N LEU A 84 -15.48 0.25 -11.56
CA LEU A 84 -16.17 -0.96 -12.00
C LEU A 84 -15.22 -1.94 -12.68
N PHE A 85 -14.31 -1.43 -13.48
CA PHE A 85 -13.28 -2.24 -14.12
C PHE A 85 -12.43 -2.98 -13.09
N ARG A 86 -11.90 -2.27 -12.08
CA ARG A 86 -11.11 -2.87 -11.03
C ARG A 86 -11.90 -3.86 -10.18
N HIS A 87 -13.11 -3.50 -9.79
CA HIS A 87 -14.00 -4.38 -9.02
C HIS A 87 -14.36 -5.65 -9.79
N THR A 88 -14.59 -5.55 -11.11
CA THR A 88 -14.84 -6.72 -11.96
C THR A 88 -13.59 -7.57 -12.10
N ALA A 89 -12.42 -6.94 -12.29
CA ALA A 89 -11.14 -7.63 -12.39
C ALA A 89 -10.82 -8.45 -11.13
N LEU A 90 -11.12 -7.93 -9.95
CA LEU A 90 -10.94 -8.67 -8.70
C LEU A 90 -11.82 -9.93 -8.63
N ARG A 91 -13.03 -9.89 -9.17
CA ARG A 91 -13.89 -11.09 -9.27
C ARG A 91 -13.35 -12.12 -10.26
N GLN A 92 -12.59 -11.71 -11.25
CA GLN A 92 -12.02 -12.62 -12.28
C GLN A 92 -10.96 -13.55 -11.70
N PHE A 93 -10.31 -13.21 -10.58
CA PHE A 93 -9.42 -14.16 -9.88
C PHE A 93 -10.07 -15.52 -9.59
N LYS A 94 -11.39 -15.54 -9.47
CA LYS A 94 -12.16 -16.74 -9.13
C LYS A 94 -12.50 -17.62 -10.34
N TYR A 95 -12.66 -17.02 -11.52
CA TYR A 95 -13.33 -17.70 -12.64
C TYR A 95 -12.49 -17.83 -13.90
N VAL A 96 -11.31 -17.21 -13.93
CA VAL A 96 -10.57 -17.05 -15.18
C VAL A 96 -9.11 -17.44 -15.02
N ASP A 97 -8.59 -18.21 -15.99
CA ASP A 97 -7.17 -18.47 -16.10
C ASP A 97 -6.43 -17.20 -16.54
N PRO A 98 -5.38 -16.77 -15.81
CA PRO A 98 -4.65 -15.56 -16.13
C PRO A 98 -3.77 -15.74 -17.36
N LEU A 99 -3.53 -14.63 -18.06
CA LEU A 99 -2.38 -14.55 -18.95
C LEU A 99 -1.10 -14.77 -18.13
N PHE A 100 -0.33 -15.77 -18.47
CA PHE A 100 0.90 -16.12 -17.76
C PHE A 100 2.13 -15.77 -18.57
N ARG A 101 3.11 -15.13 -17.92
CA ARG A 101 4.44 -14.87 -18.48
C ARG A 101 5.53 -15.27 -17.50
N HIS A 102 6.48 -16.01 -18.01
CA HIS A 102 7.65 -16.46 -17.30
C HIS A 102 8.85 -15.61 -17.74
N ILE A 103 9.47 -14.91 -16.79
CA ILE A 103 10.51 -13.91 -17.05
C ILE A 103 11.78 -14.35 -16.35
N PRO A 104 12.73 -14.98 -17.07
CA PRO A 104 14.01 -15.35 -16.50
C PRO A 104 14.80 -14.09 -16.14
N THR A 105 15.34 -14.06 -14.93
CA THR A 105 16.20 -12.96 -14.47
C THR A 105 17.56 -13.51 -14.09
N VAL A 106 18.62 -12.94 -14.66
CA VAL A 106 20.00 -13.38 -14.38
C VAL A 106 20.48 -12.77 -13.08
N GLY A 107 20.97 -13.59 -12.15
CA GLY A 107 21.59 -13.15 -10.90
C GLY A 107 20.81 -13.51 -9.64
N LYS A 108 20.89 -12.65 -8.60
CA LYS A 108 20.22 -12.89 -7.30
C LYS A 108 18.70 -12.81 -7.42
N ARG A 109 17.99 -13.52 -6.54
CA ARG A 109 16.51 -13.44 -6.47
C ARG A 109 16.05 -11.99 -6.24
N PRO A 110 15.00 -11.55 -6.94
CA PRO A 110 14.30 -10.32 -6.58
C PRO A 110 13.72 -10.45 -5.17
N HIS A 111 13.80 -9.38 -4.36
CA HIS A 111 13.31 -9.42 -2.99
C HIS A 111 12.34 -8.30 -2.66
N GLN A 112 12.15 -7.34 -3.54
CA GLN A 112 11.07 -6.35 -3.47
C GLN A 112 10.53 -6.09 -4.86
N ILE A 113 9.22 -6.06 -5.01
CA ILE A 113 8.50 -5.80 -6.25
C ILE A 113 7.48 -4.72 -5.98
N LEU A 114 7.38 -3.74 -6.87
CA LEU A 114 6.41 -2.64 -6.80
C LEU A 114 5.76 -2.46 -8.16
N PHE A 115 4.48 -2.14 -8.17
CA PHE A 115 3.79 -1.66 -9.36
C PHE A 115 3.82 -0.14 -9.42
N ASP A 116 4.19 0.41 -10.56
CA ASP A 116 4.12 1.83 -10.88
C ASP A 116 3.34 2.01 -12.19
N LYS A 117 2.03 2.24 -12.09
CA LYS A 117 1.11 2.34 -13.23
C LYS A 117 1.25 1.12 -14.16
N ASN A 118 1.86 1.30 -15.32
CA ASN A 118 2.10 0.27 -16.32
C ASN A 118 3.51 -0.32 -16.29
N THR A 119 4.21 -0.18 -15.17
CA THR A 119 5.58 -0.65 -15.01
C THR A 119 5.72 -1.47 -13.72
N ILE A 120 6.38 -2.61 -13.82
CA ILE A 120 6.81 -3.41 -12.68
C ILE A 120 8.24 -3.02 -12.35
N LEU A 121 8.47 -2.57 -11.12
CA LEU A 121 9.80 -2.25 -10.57
C LEU A 121 10.22 -3.34 -9.60
N PHE A 122 11.45 -3.79 -9.67
CA PHE A 122 11.96 -4.78 -8.73
C PHE A 122 13.43 -4.57 -8.40
N SER A 123 13.80 -4.94 -7.17
CA SER A 123 15.18 -4.94 -6.71
C SER A 123 15.81 -6.31 -6.89
N GLN A 124 17.02 -6.34 -7.45
CA GLN A 124 17.80 -7.55 -7.63
C GLN A 124 19.26 -7.29 -7.21
N GLY A 125 19.58 -7.71 -5.98
CA GLY A 125 20.89 -7.40 -5.40
C GLY A 125 21.10 -5.89 -5.27
N GLN A 126 22.06 -5.35 -6.01
CA GLN A 126 22.35 -3.91 -6.06
C GLN A 126 21.58 -3.16 -7.14
N SER A 127 20.93 -3.86 -8.07
CA SER A 127 20.30 -3.28 -9.25
C SER A 127 18.80 -3.07 -9.03
N ILE A 128 18.29 -2.01 -9.65
CA ILE A 128 16.86 -1.73 -9.76
C ILE A 128 16.48 -1.92 -11.22
N ARG A 129 15.55 -2.78 -11.48
CA ARG A 129 15.10 -3.15 -12.81
C ARG A 129 13.63 -2.82 -13.02
N SER A 130 13.23 -2.67 -14.27
CA SER A 130 11.85 -2.40 -14.65
C SER A 130 11.42 -3.23 -15.86
N LEU A 131 10.12 -3.52 -15.89
CA LEU A 131 9.41 -4.20 -16.99
C LEU A 131 8.17 -3.40 -17.32
N HIS A 132 7.91 -3.17 -18.60
CA HIS A 132 6.64 -2.60 -19.04
C HIS A 132 5.59 -3.68 -19.17
N ILE A 133 4.40 -3.43 -18.65
CA ILE A 133 3.32 -4.42 -18.61
C ILE A 133 2.74 -4.67 -20.00
N ASP A 134 2.61 -3.64 -20.84
CA ASP A 134 2.12 -3.79 -22.21
C ASP A 134 3.06 -4.69 -23.03
N ASP A 135 4.37 -4.48 -22.91
CA ASP A 135 5.37 -5.34 -23.57
C ASP A 135 5.23 -6.80 -23.11
N LEU A 136 4.95 -7.03 -21.82
CA LEU A 136 4.71 -8.39 -21.29
C LEU A 136 3.44 -9.03 -21.83
N ILE A 137 2.37 -8.25 -21.99
CA ILE A 137 1.11 -8.70 -22.58
C ILE A 137 1.34 -9.10 -24.05
N ASP A 138 2.07 -8.29 -24.79
CA ASP A 138 2.41 -8.52 -26.21
C ASP A 138 3.46 -9.63 -26.41
N GLY A 139 4.03 -10.14 -25.31
CA GLY A 139 5.04 -11.22 -25.35
C GLY A 139 6.48 -10.74 -25.51
N ASN A 140 6.71 -9.42 -25.51
CA ASN A 140 8.03 -8.83 -25.59
C ASN A 140 8.64 -8.68 -24.20
N ILE A 141 9.55 -9.57 -23.82
CA ILE A 141 10.19 -9.54 -22.51
C ILE A 141 11.44 -8.68 -22.59
N SER A 142 11.35 -7.42 -22.19
CA SER A 142 12.48 -6.49 -22.09
C SER A 142 12.68 -6.02 -20.67
N VAL A 143 13.76 -6.45 -20.02
CA VAL A 143 14.14 -6.03 -18.67
C VAL A 143 15.08 -4.84 -18.77
N ALA A 144 14.60 -3.65 -18.41
CA ALA A 144 15.42 -2.45 -18.41
C ALA A 144 16.13 -2.25 -17.05
N ASN A 145 17.37 -1.78 -17.07
CA ASN A 145 18.08 -1.36 -15.86
C ASN A 145 17.78 0.11 -15.58
N ARG A 146 17.13 0.40 -14.45
CA ARG A 146 16.84 1.77 -13.99
C ARG A 146 18.02 2.40 -13.28
N GLY A 147 18.88 1.58 -12.69
CA GLY A 147 20.08 2.05 -12.01
C GLY A 147 20.59 1.08 -10.94
N ASN A 148 21.77 1.44 -10.41
CA ASN A 148 22.49 0.57 -9.48
C ASN A 148 22.91 1.34 -8.23
N HIS A 149 22.86 0.66 -7.09
CA HIS A 149 23.59 0.99 -5.87
C HIS A 149 24.98 0.33 -5.88
N LYS A 150 25.84 0.69 -4.92
CA LYS A 150 27.14 0.02 -4.74
C LYS A 150 27.02 -1.28 -3.93
N ALA A 151 25.92 -1.44 -3.18
CA ALA A 151 25.61 -2.62 -2.39
C ALA A 151 24.12 -2.99 -2.53
N ARG A 152 23.68 -4.03 -1.81
CA ARG A 152 22.31 -4.54 -1.85
C ARG A 152 21.30 -3.42 -1.54
N VAL A 153 20.25 -3.34 -2.34
CA VAL A 153 19.06 -2.52 -2.07
C VAL A 153 18.32 -3.13 -0.88
N THR A 154 18.04 -2.32 0.12
CA THR A 154 17.39 -2.75 1.37
C THR A 154 15.91 -2.43 1.41
N CYS A 155 15.51 -1.26 0.88
CA CYS A 155 14.12 -0.85 0.82
C CYS A 155 13.84 -0.03 -0.45
N MET A 156 12.66 -0.21 -1.01
CA MET A 156 12.11 0.58 -2.13
C MET A 156 10.74 1.13 -1.76
N ARG A 157 10.48 2.40 -2.10
CA ARG A 157 9.19 3.05 -1.91
C ARG A 157 8.84 3.90 -3.12
N LEU A 158 7.57 3.86 -3.51
CA LEU A 158 6.98 4.77 -4.49
C LEU A 158 6.20 5.85 -3.76
N PHE A 159 6.47 7.10 -4.08
CA PHE A 159 5.73 8.24 -3.56
C PHE A 159 5.03 8.95 -4.70
N SER A 160 3.74 9.21 -4.55
CA SER A 160 3.00 10.10 -5.42
C SER A 160 3.28 11.55 -5.02
N LEU A 161 3.60 12.40 -5.98
CA LEU A 161 3.74 13.84 -5.73
C LEU A 161 2.40 14.56 -5.60
N ASN A 162 1.34 13.93 -6.12
CA ASN A 162 0.00 14.54 -6.24
C ASN A 162 -0.95 14.15 -5.11
N ASP A 163 -0.46 13.63 -3.99
CA ASP A 163 -1.28 13.39 -2.79
C ASP A 163 -1.77 14.68 -2.11
N THR A 164 -1.86 15.78 -2.86
CA THR A 164 -2.49 17.01 -2.41
C THR A 164 -3.98 16.97 -2.69
N TYR A 165 -4.72 16.97 -1.64
CA TYR A 165 -6.15 16.67 -1.49
C TYR A 165 -7.13 17.63 -2.18
N LEU A 166 -6.77 18.69 -2.92
CA LEU A 166 -7.75 19.70 -3.29
C LEU A 166 -7.66 20.35 -4.69
N TYR A 167 -6.61 20.20 -5.46
CA TYR A 167 -6.58 20.83 -6.79
C TYR A 167 -6.00 19.91 -7.85
N GLN A 168 -6.86 19.50 -8.79
CA GLN A 168 -6.44 19.06 -10.11
C GLN A 168 -5.73 20.23 -10.79
N SER A 169 -4.42 20.18 -10.89
CA SER A 169 -3.75 20.96 -11.91
C SER A 169 -3.84 20.17 -13.22
N ASP A 170 -4.38 20.78 -14.23
CA ASP A 170 -4.55 20.27 -15.62
C ASP A 170 -3.25 19.92 -16.34
N SER A 171 -2.12 19.96 -15.68
CA SER A 171 -0.85 19.52 -16.22
C SER A 171 -0.65 18.04 -15.91
N GLY A 172 -0.88 17.16 -16.87
CA GLY A 172 -0.77 15.70 -16.82
C GLY A 172 0.59 15.11 -16.40
N ARG A 173 1.11 15.52 -15.25
CA ARG A 173 2.36 15.03 -14.65
C ARG A 173 2.10 14.29 -13.35
N ASP A 174 1.36 13.21 -13.45
CA ASP A 174 1.25 12.18 -12.39
C ASP A 174 2.52 11.32 -12.33
N ASP A 175 3.65 11.90 -12.00
CA ASP A 175 4.88 11.15 -11.92
C ASP A 175 5.14 10.71 -10.47
N ASN A 176 5.11 9.40 -10.25
CA ASN A 176 5.59 8.80 -9.02
C ASN A 176 7.11 8.92 -8.92
N ILE A 177 7.60 9.10 -7.70
CA ILE A 177 9.03 9.13 -7.40
C ILE A 177 9.40 7.80 -6.73
N LEU A 178 10.36 7.11 -7.30
CA LEU A 178 10.96 5.94 -6.66
C LEU A 178 12.09 6.39 -5.73
N VAL A 179 12.02 5.99 -4.46
CA VAL A 179 13.10 6.18 -3.49
C VAL A 179 13.61 4.81 -3.05
N THR A 180 14.92 4.64 -3.06
CA THR A 180 15.57 3.38 -2.70
C THR A 180 16.68 3.61 -1.69
N SER A 181 16.78 2.73 -0.71
CA SER A 181 17.88 2.69 0.25
C SER A 181 18.74 1.45 0.03
N SER A 182 19.97 1.49 0.52
CA SER A 182 20.93 0.43 0.31
C SER A 182 21.88 0.25 1.50
N SER A 183 22.48 -0.92 1.56
CA SER A 183 23.60 -1.22 2.46
C SER A 183 24.87 -0.42 2.14
N ASP A 184 24.89 0.34 1.04
CA ASP A 184 25.97 1.29 0.74
C ASP A 184 25.87 2.62 1.50
N HIS A 185 24.97 2.73 2.46
CA HIS A 185 24.67 3.91 3.31
C HIS A 185 23.98 5.06 2.58
N PHE A 186 23.67 4.88 1.28
CA PHE A 186 23.08 5.92 0.47
C PHE A 186 21.60 5.65 0.21
N ILE A 187 20.88 6.75 0.01
CA ILE A 187 19.52 6.75 -0.48
C ILE A 187 19.54 7.37 -1.87
N ARG A 188 18.81 6.81 -2.80
CA ARG A 188 18.68 7.35 -4.15
C ARG A 188 17.21 7.60 -4.47
N LEU A 189 16.96 8.75 -5.06
CA LEU A 189 15.67 9.15 -5.62
C LEU A 189 15.79 9.09 -7.13
N TRP A 190 14.86 8.40 -7.76
CA TRP A 190 14.79 8.21 -9.20
C TRP A 190 13.54 8.91 -9.74
N SER A 191 13.74 9.77 -10.71
CA SER A 191 12.68 10.49 -11.42
C SER A 191 12.94 10.47 -12.92
N LYS A 192 12.00 10.91 -13.76
CA LYS A 192 12.22 11.01 -15.21
C LYS A 192 13.39 11.92 -15.58
N GLY A 193 13.72 12.90 -14.74
CA GLY A 193 14.82 13.84 -14.96
C GLY A 193 16.19 13.38 -14.46
N GLY A 194 16.30 12.14 -13.97
CA GLY A 194 17.57 11.59 -13.47
C GLY A 194 17.50 11.05 -12.05
N SER A 195 18.67 10.79 -11.47
CA SER A 195 18.77 10.28 -10.11
C SER A 195 19.47 11.28 -9.18
N ARG A 196 18.98 11.39 -7.94
CA ARG A 196 19.64 12.15 -6.86
C ARG A 196 20.11 11.19 -5.78
N CYS A 197 21.28 11.47 -5.20
CA CYS A 197 21.88 10.67 -4.14
C CYS A 197 21.90 11.48 -2.83
N PHE A 198 21.34 10.91 -1.78
CA PHE A 198 21.33 11.47 -0.43
C PHE A 198 22.39 10.73 0.40
N LYS A 199 23.27 11.51 0.99
CA LYS A 199 24.38 11.03 1.83
C LYS A 199 24.21 11.56 3.25
N GLY A 200 24.45 10.74 4.23
CA GLY A 200 24.39 11.17 5.62
C GLY A 200 24.46 10.04 6.62
N HIS A 201 23.75 8.91 6.41
CA HIS A 201 23.88 7.75 7.30
C HIS A 201 25.31 7.22 7.38
N ASN A 202 25.73 6.83 8.59
CA ASN A 202 27.06 6.29 8.85
C ASN A 202 27.09 4.76 8.76
N ALA A 203 25.93 4.12 8.61
CA ALA A 203 25.75 2.69 8.49
C ALA A 203 24.66 2.37 7.44
N PRO A 204 24.44 1.10 7.08
CA PRO A 204 23.39 0.67 6.18
C PRO A 204 22.02 1.29 6.48
N VAL A 205 21.33 1.76 5.43
CA VAL A 205 19.96 2.28 5.55
C VAL A 205 19.01 1.13 5.31
N LEU A 206 18.19 0.78 6.32
CA LEU A 206 17.36 -0.42 6.25
C LEU A 206 15.92 -0.14 5.85
N THR A 207 15.38 1.02 6.23
CA THR A 207 13.96 1.31 6.05
C THR A 207 13.72 2.76 5.61
N LEU A 208 12.61 2.95 4.91
CA LEU A 208 12.09 4.24 4.47
C LEU A 208 10.66 4.39 4.98
N SER A 209 10.20 5.61 5.21
CA SER A 209 8.81 5.88 5.54
C SER A 209 7.88 5.36 4.44
N ASP A 210 6.70 4.91 4.82
CA ASP A 210 5.67 4.40 3.90
C ASP A 210 4.94 5.52 3.14
N LYS A 211 4.89 6.73 3.73
CA LYS A 211 4.26 7.93 3.17
C LYS A 211 5.18 9.12 3.27
N LEU A 212 4.86 10.17 2.52
CA LEU A 212 5.52 11.46 2.66
C LEU A 212 5.03 12.18 3.92
N LEU A 213 5.94 12.93 4.52
CA LEU A 213 5.73 13.76 5.70
C LEU A 213 5.61 15.23 5.30
N GLY A 214 4.87 16.03 6.08
CA GLY A 214 4.74 17.48 5.92
C GLY A 214 3.61 17.88 4.98
N ASP A 215 3.39 19.23 4.94
CA ASP A 215 2.35 19.87 4.14
C ASP A 215 2.84 20.16 2.71
N ASP A 216 1.96 20.67 1.87
CA ASP A 216 2.18 20.89 0.42
C ASP A 216 3.44 21.70 0.08
N THR A 217 3.91 22.56 0.98
CA THR A 217 5.08 23.41 0.76
C THR A 217 6.42 22.76 1.08
N GLY A 218 6.43 21.59 1.72
CA GLY A 218 7.66 21.01 2.26
C GLY A 218 7.70 19.49 2.40
N LYS A 219 7.24 18.75 1.39
CA LYS A 219 7.24 17.29 1.42
C LYS A 219 8.63 16.69 1.71
N CYS A 220 8.65 15.75 2.64
CA CYS A 220 9.83 15.03 3.11
C CYS A 220 9.57 13.53 3.17
N PHE A 221 10.61 12.76 3.09
CA PHE A 221 10.57 11.36 3.48
C PHE A 221 11.55 11.09 4.62
N ALA A 222 11.36 10.01 5.34
CA ALA A 222 12.24 9.60 6.42
C ALA A 222 12.98 8.31 6.06
N SER A 223 14.19 8.16 6.64
CA SER A 223 14.99 6.95 6.55
C SER A 223 15.49 6.51 7.91
N GLY A 224 15.57 5.20 8.15
CA GLY A 224 16.13 4.59 9.35
C GLY A 224 17.32 3.71 9.01
N GLY A 225 18.37 3.84 9.79
CA GLY A 225 19.63 3.15 9.57
C GLY A 225 20.05 2.23 10.71
N GLU A 226 21.07 1.42 10.43
CA GLU A 226 21.78 0.63 11.45
C GLU A 226 22.55 1.51 12.44
N ASP A 227 22.79 2.80 12.08
CA ASP A 227 23.38 3.80 12.97
C ASP A 227 22.44 4.25 14.10
N GLY A 228 21.24 3.68 14.22
CA GLY A 228 20.22 4.04 15.21
C GLY A 228 19.61 5.41 14.99
N THR A 229 19.91 6.08 13.88
CA THR A 229 19.34 7.39 13.57
C THR A 229 18.15 7.29 12.61
N VAL A 230 17.19 8.20 12.78
CA VAL A 230 16.15 8.48 11.81
C VAL A 230 16.48 9.83 11.17
N ARG A 231 16.46 9.92 9.86
CA ARG A 231 16.78 11.14 9.12
C ARG A 231 15.63 11.58 8.24
N LEU A 232 15.41 12.89 8.20
CA LEU A 232 14.38 13.55 7.40
C LEU A 232 15.02 14.22 6.19
N TRP A 233 14.48 13.97 5.02
CA TRP A 233 15.00 14.43 3.75
C TRP A 233 13.96 15.20 2.95
N SER A 234 14.33 16.37 2.44
CA SER A 234 13.49 17.15 1.53
C SER A 234 13.53 16.61 0.11
N ILE A 235 12.36 16.42 -0.49
CA ILE A 235 12.25 16.02 -1.90
C ILE A 235 12.53 17.19 -2.83
N ASN A 236 12.12 18.41 -2.45
CA ASN A 236 12.14 19.59 -3.31
C ASN A 236 13.48 20.35 -3.30
N CYS A 237 14.51 19.83 -2.64
CA CYS A 237 15.78 20.52 -2.55
C CYS A 237 16.47 20.62 -3.91
N THR A 238 16.65 21.83 -4.44
CA THR A 238 17.26 22.10 -5.75
C THR A 238 18.79 22.19 -5.71
N GLY A 239 19.40 22.05 -4.52
CA GLY A 239 20.85 22.16 -4.34
C GLY A 239 21.62 21.06 -5.06
N LYS A 240 22.70 21.45 -5.77
CA LYS A 240 23.58 20.51 -6.49
C LYS A 240 24.33 19.53 -5.57
N ARG A 241 24.28 19.70 -4.25
CA ARG A 241 24.95 18.84 -3.25
C ARG A 241 23.91 18.28 -2.28
N GLY A 242 23.83 16.94 -2.21
CA GLY A 242 22.84 16.21 -1.37
C GLY A 242 22.86 16.53 0.13
N GLN A 243 23.84 17.27 0.62
CA GLN A 243 23.88 17.75 2.01
C GLN A 243 22.78 18.75 2.37
N GLN A 244 22.30 19.56 1.40
CA GLN A 244 21.23 20.52 1.62
C GLN A 244 19.83 19.88 1.71
N ALA A 245 19.72 18.61 1.33
CA ALA A 245 18.46 17.88 1.40
C ALA A 245 18.16 17.31 2.79
N LEU A 246 19.14 17.13 3.65
CA LEU A 246 18.96 16.69 5.03
C LEU A 246 18.31 17.82 5.84
N LYS A 247 17.07 17.61 6.27
CA LYS A 247 16.33 18.56 7.13
C LYS A 247 16.66 18.36 8.61
N ALA A 248 16.67 17.13 9.09
CA ALA A 248 16.94 16.81 10.49
C ALA A 248 17.49 15.40 10.65
N THR A 249 18.25 15.20 11.74
CA THR A 249 18.64 13.89 12.24
C THR A 249 18.04 13.70 13.62
N LEU A 250 17.24 12.65 13.79
CA LEU A 250 16.52 12.33 15.01
C LEU A 250 17.30 11.23 15.75
N TYR A 251 17.80 11.58 16.92
CA TYR A 251 18.55 10.70 17.79
C TYR A 251 17.66 10.16 18.91
N GLY A 252 17.91 8.92 19.31
CA GLY A 252 17.20 8.34 20.45
C GLY A 252 17.12 6.80 20.43
N HIS A 253 17.06 6.16 19.25
CA HIS A 253 17.20 4.72 19.22
C HIS A 253 18.64 4.30 19.55
N GLU A 254 18.78 3.32 20.40
CA GLU A 254 20.06 2.72 20.81
C GLU A 254 20.43 1.54 19.92
N ASN A 255 19.49 1.09 19.11
CA ASN A 255 19.63 -0.06 18.23
C ASN A 255 19.14 0.28 16.83
N VAL A 256 19.38 -0.64 15.92
CA VAL A 256 19.01 -0.55 14.50
C VAL A 256 17.54 -0.18 14.31
N VAL A 257 17.24 0.82 13.49
CA VAL A 257 15.87 1.19 13.12
C VAL A 257 15.39 0.26 12.02
N SER A 258 14.45 -0.63 12.34
CA SER A 258 14.00 -1.70 11.43
C SER A 258 12.78 -1.31 10.60
N LEU A 259 11.81 -0.60 11.19
CA LEU A 259 10.56 -0.25 10.54
C LEU A 259 10.17 1.19 10.83
N MET A 260 9.49 1.82 9.86
CA MET A 260 8.93 3.16 10.00
C MET A 260 7.60 3.27 9.27
N SER A 261 6.68 4.07 9.83
CA SER A 261 5.39 4.40 9.22
C SER A 261 4.96 5.81 9.64
N VAL A 262 4.20 6.48 8.80
CA VAL A 262 3.60 7.78 9.10
C VAL A 262 2.23 7.56 9.73
N ALA A 263 1.91 8.30 10.81
CA ALA A 263 0.64 8.18 11.50
C ALA A 263 -0.54 8.52 10.57
N GLY A 264 -1.62 7.75 10.66
CA GLY A 264 -2.78 7.91 9.77
C GLY A 264 -3.54 9.22 10.00
N HIS A 265 -3.63 9.68 11.25
CA HIS A 265 -4.39 10.88 11.63
C HIS A 265 -3.61 12.19 11.50
N LYS A 266 -2.28 12.14 11.41
CA LYS A 266 -1.43 13.35 11.33
C LYS A 266 -0.16 13.05 10.54
N THR A 267 -0.08 13.57 9.33
CA THR A 267 1.05 13.37 8.40
C THR A 267 2.40 13.93 8.89
N SER A 268 2.39 14.76 9.93
CA SER A 268 3.61 15.24 10.58
C SER A 268 4.15 14.31 11.65
N LEU A 269 3.42 13.27 12.04
CA LEU A 269 3.88 12.29 13.03
C LEU A 269 4.50 11.08 12.33
N LEU A 270 5.76 10.85 12.63
CA LEU A 270 6.52 9.69 12.20
C LEU A 270 6.65 8.71 13.37
N VAL A 271 6.38 7.44 13.11
CA VAL A 271 6.60 6.35 14.05
C VAL A 271 7.77 5.52 13.56
N SER A 272 8.71 5.21 14.44
CA SER A 272 9.84 4.33 14.15
C SER A 272 9.97 3.25 15.22
N ILE A 273 10.38 2.06 14.81
CA ILE A 273 10.65 0.93 15.71
C ILE A 273 12.06 0.44 15.46
N SER A 274 12.79 0.22 16.55
CA SER A 274 14.09 -0.42 16.52
C SER A 274 14.00 -1.93 16.77
N ASN A 275 15.05 -2.64 16.40
CA ASN A 275 15.09 -4.10 16.46
C ASN A 275 14.95 -4.67 17.89
N ASN A 276 15.21 -3.84 18.91
CA ASN A 276 14.94 -4.18 20.32
C ASN A 276 13.50 -3.93 20.79
N GLY A 277 12.57 -3.64 19.84
CA GLY A 277 11.17 -3.41 20.14
C GLY A 277 10.83 -2.02 20.71
N LYS A 278 11.77 -1.09 20.81
CA LYS A 278 11.48 0.28 21.24
C LYS A 278 10.80 1.06 20.13
N VAL A 279 9.62 1.59 20.42
CA VAL A 279 8.80 2.43 19.54
C VAL A 279 8.99 3.88 19.93
N ARG A 280 9.22 4.76 18.95
CA ARG A 280 9.29 6.21 19.13
C ARG A 280 8.38 6.92 18.15
N ILE A 281 7.73 7.98 18.64
CA ILE A 281 6.94 8.90 17.83
C ILE A 281 7.64 10.24 17.78
N TRP A 282 7.76 10.77 16.58
CA TRP A 282 8.44 12.02 16.29
C TRP A 282 7.48 13.01 15.67
N ASP A 283 7.40 14.24 16.21
CA ASP A 283 6.70 15.32 15.53
C ASP A 283 7.68 16.05 14.61
N THR A 284 7.51 15.89 13.31
CA THR A 284 8.41 16.42 12.29
C THR A 284 8.23 17.93 12.07
N THR A 285 7.17 18.54 12.59
CA THR A 285 6.98 20.02 12.53
C THR A 285 7.94 20.74 13.45
N THR A 286 8.31 20.14 14.57
CA THR A 286 9.24 20.71 15.56
C THR A 286 10.70 20.36 15.27
N ALA A 287 10.95 19.51 14.28
CA ALA A 287 12.29 19.12 13.88
C ALA A 287 12.99 20.25 13.12
N SER A 288 13.59 21.19 13.85
CA SER A 288 14.46 22.21 13.28
C SER A 288 15.83 21.61 12.92
N SER A 289 16.55 22.24 11.98
CA SER A 289 17.88 21.83 11.52
C SER A 289 18.97 21.81 12.60
N CYS A 290 18.65 22.19 13.83
CA CYS A 290 19.53 22.17 14.99
C CYS A 290 19.44 20.82 15.73
N ILE A 291 20.13 19.88 15.27
CA ILE A 291 21.10 18.90 15.77
C ILE A 291 20.77 18.02 16.99
N ARG A 292 19.91 18.37 17.92
CA ARG A 292 19.54 17.49 19.06
C ARG A 292 18.07 17.67 19.38
N SER A 293 17.27 16.86 18.74
CA SER A 293 15.85 17.08 18.77
C SER A 293 15.19 16.40 19.96
N SER A 294 14.60 17.18 20.78
CA SER A 294 13.49 16.81 21.66
C SER A 294 12.16 16.64 20.90
N CYS A 295 12.19 16.30 19.60
CA CYS A 295 10.97 16.10 18.82
C CYS A 295 10.32 14.72 19.04
N CYS A 296 10.87 13.88 19.90
CA CYS A 296 10.23 12.66 20.35
C CYS A 296 9.09 13.00 21.30
N VAL A 297 7.85 12.85 20.83
CA VAL A 297 6.63 13.18 21.58
C VAL A 297 6.04 11.99 22.32
N GLY A 298 6.48 10.78 22.01
CA GLY A 298 5.99 9.58 22.65
C GLY A 298 6.96 8.40 22.52
N MET A 299 6.92 7.51 23.51
CA MET A 299 7.77 6.33 23.56
C MET A 299 7.04 5.16 24.21
N THR A 300 7.14 3.98 23.60
CA THR A 300 6.65 2.72 24.17
C THR A 300 7.53 1.57 23.70
N SER A 301 7.19 0.35 24.07
CA SER A 301 7.95 -0.83 23.62
C SER A 301 7.06 -2.04 23.40
N VAL A 302 7.48 -2.89 22.48
CA VAL A 302 6.96 -4.24 22.28
C VAL A 302 8.00 -5.26 22.76
N PRO A 303 7.58 -6.45 23.23
CA PRO A 303 8.48 -7.37 23.92
C PRO A 303 9.59 -7.98 23.05
N ILE A 304 9.35 -8.07 21.74
CA ILE A 304 10.17 -8.84 20.79
C ILE A 304 10.43 -8.00 19.54
N ALA A 305 11.48 -8.35 18.79
CA ALA A 305 11.80 -7.70 17.52
C ALA A 305 10.58 -7.70 16.55
N PRO A 306 10.22 -6.55 15.99
CA PRO A 306 9.06 -6.42 15.12
C PRO A 306 9.32 -7.06 13.76
N VAL A 307 8.30 -7.73 13.24
CA VAL A 307 8.26 -8.29 11.87
C VAL A 307 7.60 -7.32 10.91
N GLY A 308 6.55 -6.64 11.37
CA GLY A 308 5.79 -5.68 10.56
C GLY A 308 5.15 -4.58 11.40
N MET A 309 4.87 -3.46 10.75
CA MET A 309 4.26 -2.29 11.37
C MET A 309 3.36 -1.56 10.38
N LYS A 310 2.16 -1.18 10.82
CA LYS A 310 1.24 -0.33 10.04
C LYS A 310 0.55 0.67 10.96
N CYS A 311 0.42 1.91 10.47
CA CYS A 311 -0.38 2.94 11.12
C CYS A 311 -1.71 3.11 10.36
N HIS A 312 -2.82 3.08 11.11
CA HIS A 312 -4.13 3.41 10.59
C HIS A 312 -4.85 4.31 11.58
N GLU A 313 -5.36 5.45 11.11
CA GLU A 313 -5.90 6.49 11.99
C GLU A 313 -4.94 6.80 13.15
N SER A 314 -5.42 6.72 14.40
CA SER A 314 -4.60 6.93 15.60
C SER A 314 -3.99 5.65 16.18
N LEU A 315 -4.17 4.50 15.53
CA LEU A 315 -3.66 3.22 16.00
C LEU A 315 -2.42 2.80 15.25
N LEU A 316 -1.46 2.29 16.00
CA LEU A 316 -0.26 1.62 15.50
C LEU A 316 -0.41 0.12 15.76
N TYR A 317 -0.37 -0.65 14.71
CA TYR A 317 -0.33 -2.12 14.78
C TYR A 317 1.11 -2.60 14.60
N VAL A 318 1.60 -3.40 15.54
CA VAL A 318 2.95 -3.98 15.51
C VAL A 318 2.84 -5.49 15.64
N ALA A 319 3.31 -6.19 14.63
CA ALA A 319 3.44 -7.64 14.65
C ALA A 319 4.84 -8.01 15.17
N ALA A 320 4.90 -8.79 16.26
CA ALA A 320 6.14 -9.22 16.89
C ALA A 320 5.98 -10.60 17.54
N GLY A 321 6.86 -11.54 17.22
CA GLY A 321 6.79 -12.91 17.73
C GLY A 321 5.50 -13.61 17.34
N THR A 322 4.66 -13.94 18.29
CA THR A 322 3.35 -14.60 18.10
C THR A 322 2.18 -13.65 18.29
N SER A 323 2.42 -12.35 18.42
CA SER A 323 1.37 -11.38 18.75
C SER A 323 1.38 -10.15 17.86
N VAL A 324 0.19 -9.57 17.68
CA VAL A 324 0.01 -8.23 17.14
C VAL A 324 -0.50 -7.32 18.25
N THR A 325 0.25 -6.28 18.55
CA THR A 325 -0.11 -5.28 19.54
C THR A 325 -0.60 -4.01 18.86
N ALA A 326 -1.78 -3.54 19.23
CA ALA A 326 -2.30 -2.24 18.85
C ALA A 326 -1.99 -1.22 19.94
N ILE A 327 -1.42 -0.08 19.55
CA ILE A 327 -1.01 1.01 20.44
C ILE A 327 -1.72 2.29 19.97
N ASP A 328 -2.40 2.99 20.87
CA ASP A 328 -2.97 4.31 20.58
C ASP A 328 -1.85 5.36 20.59
N LEU A 329 -1.61 5.99 19.45
CA LEU A 329 -0.56 6.99 19.25
C LEU A 329 -0.81 8.30 20.02
N ARG A 330 -2.02 8.53 20.54
CA ARG A 330 -2.36 9.73 21.33
C ARG A 330 -2.02 9.54 22.81
N THR A 331 -2.25 8.33 23.31
CA THR A 331 -2.06 8.02 24.74
C THR A 331 -0.80 7.21 25.01
N MET A 332 -0.21 6.62 23.98
CA MET A 332 0.92 5.66 24.04
C MET A 332 0.60 4.37 24.80
N ASN A 333 -0.66 4.14 25.11
CA ASN A 333 -1.11 2.94 25.77
C ASN A 333 -1.41 1.82 24.77
N ARG A 334 -1.25 0.59 25.22
CA ARG A 334 -1.72 -0.58 24.47
C ARG A 334 -3.24 -0.57 24.47
N ALA A 335 -3.84 -0.55 23.28
CA ALA A 335 -5.29 -0.65 23.12
C ALA A 335 -5.74 -2.11 23.30
N PHE A 336 -5.08 -3.03 22.61
CA PHE A 336 -5.32 -4.48 22.74
C PHE A 336 -4.12 -5.27 22.16
N THR A 337 -4.14 -6.57 22.39
CA THR A 337 -3.16 -7.51 21.82
C THR A 337 -3.86 -8.76 21.32
N ILE A 338 -3.57 -9.14 20.10
CA ILE A 338 -4.01 -10.38 19.46
C ILE A 338 -2.86 -11.37 19.56
N VAL A 339 -3.14 -12.59 19.96
CA VAL A 339 -2.13 -13.66 20.08
C VAL A 339 -2.54 -14.85 19.22
N GLN A 340 -1.60 -15.35 18.42
CA GLN A 340 -1.75 -16.58 17.64
C GLN A 340 -0.81 -17.68 18.14
N LYS A 341 -1.05 -18.93 17.71
CA LYS A 341 -0.25 -20.09 18.16
C LYS A 341 1.14 -20.10 17.51
N SER A 342 1.21 -19.78 16.22
CA SER A 342 2.46 -19.79 15.44
C SER A 342 3.15 -18.44 15.42
N LYS A 343 4.46 -18.42 15.14
CA LYS A 343 5.20 -17.18 14.96
C LYS A 343 4.71 -16.43 13.72
N ILE A 344 4.57 -15.11 13.83
CA ILE A 344 4.19 -14.25 12.72
C ILE A 344 5.41 -14.00 11.84
N HIS A 345 5.28 -14.26 10.54
CA HIS A 345 6.30 -14.02 9.54
C HIS A 345 5.91 -12.86 8.61
N SER A 346 4.62 -12.67 8.39
CA SER A 346 4.08 -11.58 7.58
C SER A 346 2.82 -11.01 8.19
N PHE A 347 2.53 -9.77 7.86
CA PHE A 347 1.41 -9.05 8.43
C PHE A 347 0.97 -7.96 7.46
N GLU A 348 -0.33 -7.86 7.23
CA GLU A 348 -0.92 -6.80 6.42
C GLU A 348 -2.25 -6.34 7.05
N PHE A 349 -2.54 -5.05 6.93
CA PHE A 349 -3.77 -4.45 7.39
C PHE A 349 -4.56 -3.89 6.22
N LEU A 350 -5.85 -4.24 6.14
CA LEU A 350 -6.78 -3.76 5.12
C LEU A 350 -7.72 -2.72 5.75
N PRO A 351 -7.45 -1.43 5.55
CA PRO A 351 -8.22 -0.36 6.20
C PRO A 351 -9.69 -0.37 5.81
N SER A 352 -10.02 -0.59 4.54
CA SER A 352 -11.39 -0.56 4.01
C SER A 352 -12.32 -1.58 4.67
N LYS A 353 -11.79 -2.71 5.11
CA LYS A 353 -12.55 -3.78 5.75
C LYS A 353 -12.33 -3.86 7.27
N TYR A 354 -11.48 -3.00 7.83
CA TYR A 354 -11.01 -3.11 9.22
C TYR A 354 -10.53 -4.52 9.55
N SER A 355 -9.86 -5.14 8.61
CA SER A 355 -9.39 -6.53 8.72
C SER A 355 -7.86 -6.55 8.76
N LEU A 356 -7.33 -7.41 9.59
CA LEU A 356 -5.90 -7.65 9.73
C LEU A 356 -5.61 -9.10 9.35
N CYS A 357 -4.59 -9.31 8.54
CA CYS A 357 -4.12 -10.63 8.16
C CYS A 357 -2.73 -10.88 8.75
N THR A 358 -2.54 -12.02 9.39
CA THR A 358 -1.24 -12.46 9.91
C THR A 358 -0.87 -13.79 9.28
N GLY A 359 0.32 -13.89 8.69
CA GLY A 359 0.87 -15.13 8.17
C GLY A 359 1.78 -15.79 9.20
N GLY A 360 1.48 -17.03 9.54
CA GLY A 360 2.30 -17.89 10.38
C GLY A 360 3.13 -18.89 9.57
N THR A 361 3.66 -19.94 10.21
CA THR A 361 4.39 -21.04 9.54
C THR A 361 3.44 -21.93 8.76
N ASP A 362 2.27 -22.24 9.30
CA ASP A 362 1.38 -23.28 8.76
C ASP A 362 0.07 -22.71 8.21
N SER A 363 -0.33 -21.54 8.72
CA SER A 363 -1.59 -20.90 8.33
C SER A 363 -1.50 -19.39 8.37
N ALA A 364 -2.40 -18.71 7.64
CA ALA A 364 -2.65 -17.30 7.88
C ALA A 364 -4.00 -17.12 8.57
N LEU A 365 -4.09 -16.11 9.41
CA LEU A 365 -5.27 -15.81 10.20
C LEU A 365 -5.83 -14.45 9.78
N LEU A 366 -7.13 -14.39 9.59
CA LEU A 366 -7.85 -13.15 9.32
C LEU A 366 -8.59 -12.71 10.58
N TRP A 367 -8.40 -11.46 10.95
CA TRP A 367 -8.96 -10.85 12.16
C TRP A 367 -9.88 -9.70 11.78
N ASP A 368 -11.09 -9.64 12.35
CA ASP A 368 -11.98 -8.48 12.22
C ASP A 368 -11.73 -7.51 13.38
N MET A 369 -11.11 -6.39 13.07
CA MET A 369 -10.69 -5.40 14.07
C MET A 369 -11.86 -4.62 14.69
N ARG A 370 -13.06 -4.69 14.11
CA ARG A 370 -14.29 -4.09 14.67
C ARG A 370 -14.84 -4.86 15.88
N ARG A 371 -14.49 -6.15 15.98
CA ARG A 371 -14.98 -7.06 17.02
C ARG A 371 -14.01 -7.21 18.19
N VAL A 372 -12.90 -6.51 18.16
CA VAL A 372 -11.90 -6.53 19.24
C VAL A 372 -12.41 -5.65 20.37
N SER A 373 -13.20 -6.23 21.27
CA SER A 373 -13.50 -5.65 22.58
C SER A 373 -12.47 -6.10 23.59
N ASP A 374 -12.37 -5.42 24.75
CA ASP A 374 -11.39 -5.65 25.83
C ASP A 374 -11.40 -7.07 26.45
N THR A 375 -12.10 -8.02 25.88
CA THR A 375 -12.15 -9.39 26.34
C THR A 375 -10.97 -10.19 25.82
N LEU A 376 -10.30 -10.85 26.73
CA LEU A 376 -9.01 -11.58 26.65
C LEU A 376 -8.88 -12.70 25.58
N LYS A 377 -9.86 -12.92 24.73
CA LYS A 377 -9.80 -13.92 23.65
C LYS A 377 -10.45 -13.35 22.39
N VAL A 378 -9.64 -12.75 21.56
CA VAL A 378 -10.04 -12.44 20.18
C VAL A 378 -9.85 -13.71 19.36
N GLU A 379 -10.96 -14.27 18.87
CA GLU A 379 -10.92 -15.41 17.95
C GLU A 379 -10.76 -14.89 16.52
N PRO A 380 -9.96 -15.55 15.68
CA PRO A 380 -9.84 -15.17 14.27
C PRO A 380 -11.20 -15.33 13.59
N LYS A 381 -11.54 -14.40 12.70
CA LYS A 381 -12.74 -14.48 11.84
C LYS A 381 -12.70 -15.73 10.97
N ALA A 382 -11.53 -16.08 10.49
CA ALA A 382 -11.26 -17.29 9.74
C ALA A 382 -9.82 -17.75 9.96
N GLU A 383 -9.62 -19.03 10.15
CA GLU A 383 -8.34 -19.70 10.04
C GLU A 383 -8.24 -20.27 8.64
N LEU A 384 -7.19 -19.89 7.98
CA LEU A 384 -7.01 -20.09 6.58
C LEU A 384 -5.91 -21.14 6.42
N GLU A 385 -6.29 -22.38 6.60
CA GLU A 385 -5.53 -23.47 6.03
C GLU A 385 -5.65 -23.28 4.53
N GLY A 386 -4.90 -22.34 4.02
CA GLY A 386 -4.96 -22.05 2.65
C GLY A 386 -5.53 -20.69 2.26
N HIS A 387 -5.61 -19.62 2.98
CA HIS A 387 -5.57 -18.17 2.78
C HIS A 387 -6.60 -17.38 1.91
N VAL A 388 -7.09 -16.29 2.42
CA VAL A 388 -8.33 -15.59 2.10
C VAL A 388 -8.21 -14.24 1.43
N GLY A 389 -9.17 -13.89 0.75
CA GLY A 389 -9.81 -12.70 0.44
C GLY A 389 -9.36 -11.76 -0.58
N HIS A 390 -8.89 -12.13 -1.68
CA HIS A 390 -7.91 -11.41 -2.45
C HIS A 390 -6.68 -11.03 -1.60
N VAL A 391 -6.37 -11.85 -0.62
CA VAL A 391 -5.06 -11.94 -0.01
C VAL A 391 -4.28 -12.93 -0.85
N VAL A 392 -3.17 -12.51 -1.37
CA VAL A 392 -2.25 -13.37 -2.09
C VAL A 392 -1.14 -13.71 -1.12
N THR A 393 -0.96 -14.98 -0.84
CA THR A 393 0.05 -15.45 0.10
C THR A 393 0.98 -16.43 -0.55
N GLY A 394 2.25 -16.33 -0.23
CA GLY A 394 3.29 -17.27 -0.58
C GLY A 394 4.42 -17.16 0.43
N GLY A 395 4.97 -18.28 0.84
CA GLY A 395 6.09 -18.37 1.75
C GLY A 395 7.40 -18.70 1.03
N PRO A 396 8.54 -18.56 1.72
CA PRO A 396 9.85 -18.89 1.17
C PRO A 396 10.02 -20.37 0.84
N ASP A 397 9.15 -21.22 1.37
CA ASP A 397 9.14 -22.66 1.15
C ASP A 397 7.88 -23.14 0.39
N ASP A 398 6.95 -22.22 0.06
CA ASP A 398 5.71 -22.58 -0.63
C ASP A 398 5.90 -22.64 -2.13
N LEU A 399 5.49 -23.76 -2.74
CA LEU A 399 5.47 -23.94 -4.19
C LEU A 399 4.34 -23.14 -4.86
N PHE A 400 3.32 -22.82 -4.08
CA PHE A 400 2.10 -22.18 -4.57
C PHE A 400 1.90 -20.82 -3.90
N VAL A 401 1.32 -19.93 -4.68
CA VAL A 401 0.72 -18.70 -4.18
C VAL A 401 -0.79 -18.90 -4.27
N ASN A 402 -1.44 -18.82 -3.13
CA ASN A 402 -2.86 -19.03 -3.03
C ASN A 402 -3.63 -17.72 -3.02
N VAL A 403 -4.78 -17.69 -3.68
CA VAL A 403 -5.70 -16.55 -3.75
C VAL A 403 -7.02 -16.95 -3.08
N TRP A 404 -7.53 -16.12 -2.21
CA TRP A 404 -8.66 -16.42 -1.32
C TRP A 404 -9.66 -15.29 -1.23
N GLU A 405 -10.91 -15.59 -0.90
CA GLU A 405 -11.98 -14.63 -0.72
C GLU A 405 -12.11 -14.19 0.76
N SER A 406 -11.97 -12.88 1.08
CA SER A 406 -11.96 -12.34 2.46
C SER A 406 -13.27 -12.53 3.22
N ASP A 407 -14.35 -12.72 2.52
CA ASP A 407 -15.67 -12.74 3.14
C ASP A 407 -16.08 -14.17 3.53
N SER A 408 -15.75 -15.15 2.73
CA SER A 408 -16.13 -16.57 2.92
C SER A 408 -15.04 -17.47 3.49
N GLY A 409 -13.78 -17.07 3.38
CA GLY A 409 -12.68 -17.96 3.73
C GLY A 409 -12.41 -19.06 2.67
N ALA A 410 -12.99 -18.96 1.49
CA ALA A 410 -12.84 -19.99 0.47
C ALA A 410 -11.63 -19.73 -0.43
N GLN A 411 -10.85 -20.77 -0.73
CA GLN A 411 -9.77 -20.72 -1.72
C GLN A 411 -10.37 -20.50 -3.11
N THR A 412 -9.94 -19.45 -3.79
CA THR A 412 -10.42 -19.14 -5.14
C THR A 412 -9.46 -19.60 -6.22
N ASN A 413 -8.16 -19.57 -5.95
CA ASN A 413 -7.16 -20.00 -6.93
C ASN A 413 -5.86 -20.42 -6.24
N SER A 414 -5.06 -21.26 -6.91
CA SER A 414 -3.74 -21.67 -6.49
C SER A 414 -2.77 -21.56 -7.66
N LEU A 415 -1.74 -20.74 -7.51
CA LEU A 415 -0.84 -20.37 -8.59
C LEU A 415 0.57 -20.88 -8.29
N ILE A 416 1.16 -21.62 -9.19
CA ILE A 416 2.54 -22.13 -9.06
C ILE A 416 3.51 -20.94 -9.05
N CYS A 417 4.32 -20.81 -8.00
CA CYS A 417 5.32 -19.76 -7.87
C CYS A 417 6.78 -20.25 -7.91
N SER A 418 7.02 -21.54 -7.73
CA SER A 418 8.34 -22.15 -7.77
C SER A 418 8.28 -23.57 -8.36
N ALA A 419 9.42 -24.07 -8.81
CA ALA A 419 9.56 -25.48 -9.16
C ALA A 419 9.65 -26.33 -7.87
N PRO A 420 9.21 -27.61 -7.91
CA PRO A 420 9.49 -28.55 -6.84
C PRO A 420 11.00 -28.58 -6.58
N ASP A 421 11.43 -28.71 -5.33
CA ASP A 421 12.84 -28.76 -4.90
C ASP A 421 13.63 -27.44 -4.93
N MET A 422 13.06 -26.33 -5.39
CA MET A 422 13.70 -25.02 -5.44
C MET A 422 12.94 -24.06 -4.54
N GLY A 423 13.57 -23.42 -3.62
CA GLY A 423 12.91 -22.51 -2.63
C GLY A 423 11.73 -21.69 -3.17
N GLY A 424 10.79 -21.39 -2.32
CA GLY A 424 9.50 -20.80 -2.67
C GLY A 424 9.51 -19.33 -3.09
N CYS A 425 8.43 -18.62 -2.82
CA CYS A 425 8.23 -17.23 -3.22
C CYS A 425 9.10 -16.26 -2.38
N SER A 426 10.05 -15.59 -3.01
CA SER A 426 10.96 -14.64 -2.34
C SER A 426 10.40 -13.22 -2.25
N ALA A 427 9.52 -12.84 -3.16
CA ALA A 427 8.83 -11.56 -3.16
C ALA A 427 7.55 -11.66 -3.99
N MET A 428 6.57 -10.86 -3.63
CA MET A 428 5.29 -10.80 -4.31
C MET A 428 4.74 -9.38 -4.31
N ALA A 429 4.06 -9.03 -5.39
CA ALA A 429 3.26 -7.82 -5.48
C ALA A 429 1.95 -8.11 -6.20
N VAL A 430 0.91 -7.40 -5.78
CA VAL A 430 -0.44 -7.51 -6.36
C VAL A 430 -0.94 -6.11 -6.72
N ASP A 431 -1.49 -5.97 -7.90
CA ASP A 431 -2.15 -4.75 -8.35
C ASP A 431 -3.50 -5.08 -8.99
N GLY A 432 -4.54 -5.07 -8.18
CA GLY A 432 -5.91 -5.30 -8.60
C GLY A 432 -6.11 -6.64 -9.32
N CYS A 433 -5.88 -6.67 -10.61
CA CYS A 433 -6.04 -7.86 -11.45
C CYS A 433 -4.72 -8.54 -11.83
N ARG A 434 -3.60 -8.10 -11.26
CA ARG A 434 -2.27 -8.59 -11.64
C ARG A 434 -1.51 -9.10 -10.42
N ILE A 435 -0.82 -10.21 -10.60
CA ILE A 435 0.06 -10.79 -9.59
C ILE A 435 1.44 -10.98 -10.20
N VAL A 436 2.47 -10.50 -9.49
CA VAL A 436 3.86 -10.79 -9.81
C VAL A 436 4.49 -11.51 -8.64
N THR A 437 5.08 -12.66 -8.90
CA THR A 437 5.82 -13.43 -7.91
C THR A 437 7.27 -13.60 -8.36
N ALA A 438 8.18 -13.54 -7.41
CA ALA A 438 9.59 -13.90 -7.62
C ALA A 438 9.89 -15.22 -6.94
N GLY A 439 10.58 -16.11 -7.63
CA GLY A 439 10.97 -17.43 -7.13
C GLY A 439 12.16 -17.95 -7.92
N ASP A 440 12.44 -19.23 -7.76
CA ASP A 440 13.47 -19.92 -8.52
C ASP A 440 12.86 -20.85 -9.61
N ASP A 441 13.71 -21.24 -10.54
CA ASP A 441 13.41 -22.23 -11.57
C ASP A 441 14.63 -23.12 -11.78
N ASP A 442 14.40 -24.38 -12.15
CA ASP A 442 15.43 -25.40 -12.39
C ASP A 442 16.48 -24.99 -13.45
N ARG A 443 16.08 -24.12 -14.38
CA ARG A 443 16.91 -23.69 -15.50
C ARG A 443 17.63 -22.36 -15.28
N VAL A 444 17.07 -21.53 -14.40
CA VAL A 444 17.54 -20.14 -14.16
C VAL A 444 17.37 -19.84 -12.68
N ASN A 445 18.43 -19.45 -12.02
CA ASN A 445 18.46 -19.25 -10.56
C ASN A 445 17.48 -18.20 -10.00
N ALA A 446 16.78 -17.44 -10.84
CA ALA A 446 15.80 -16.46 -10.41
C ALA A 446 14.80 -16.14 -11.53
N VAL A 447 13.52 -16.16 -11.19
CA VAL A 447 12.41 -15.97 -12.13
C VAL A 447 11.36 -15.05 -11.56
N LEU A 448 10.84 -14.15 -12.40
CA LEU A 448 9.59 -13.45 -12.15
C LEU A 448 8.47 -14.12 -12.94
N ARG A 449 7.34 -14.33 -12.29
CA ARG A 449 6.12 -14.87 -12.90
C ARG A 449 5.04 -13.81 -12.85
N PHE A 450 4.70 -13.29 -14.02
CA PHE A 450 3.63 -12.31 -14.20
C PHE A 450 2.33 -13.00 -14.58
N ARG A 451 1.23 -12.62 -13.94
CA ARG A 451 -0.13 -13.09 -14.21
C ARG A 451 -1.06 -11.90 -14.32
N ASP A 452 -1.76 -11.80 -15.45
CA ASP A 452 -2.78 -10.78 -15.68
C ASP A 452 -4.13 -11.46 -15.90
N PHE A 453 -5.07 -11.21 -15.01
CA PHE A 453 -6.44 -11.73 -15.08
C PHE A 453 -7.36 -10.87 -15.93
N LYS A 454 -6.89 -9.72 -16.43
CA LYS A 454 -7.65 -8.79 -17.26
C LYS A 454 -7.87 -9.30 -18.68
N THR A 455 -6.87 -9.90 -19.27
CA THR A 455 -6.86 -10.25 -20.70
C THR A 455 -7.74 -11.44 -21.06
N ALA A 456 -8.13 -12.23 -20.06
CA ALA A 456 -8.95 -13.42 -20.28
C ALA A 456 -10.41 -13.11 -20.68
N THR A 457 -10.90 -11.90 -20.49
CA THR A 457 -12.27 -11.49 -20.86
C THR A 457 -12.45 -11.20 -22.35
N CYS A 458 -11.38 -10.99 -23.11
CA CYS A 458 -11.48 -10.69 -24.54
C CYS A 458 -11.77 -11.92 -25.44
N HIS A 459 -11.65 -13.13 -24.92
CA HIS A 459 -11.86 -14.35 -25.71
C HIS A 459 -13.27 -14.94 -25.64
N VAL A 460 -14.16 -14.44 -24.78
CA VAL A 460 -15.53 -14.97 -24.65
C VAL A 460 -16.50 -14.39 -25.70
N SER A 461 -16.12 -13.33 -26.41
CA SER A 461 -16.99 -12.69 -27.43
C SER A 461 -16.90 -13.31 -28.83
N SER A 462 -16.20 -14.43 -29.00
CA SER A 462 -16.12 -15.12 -30.31
C SER A 462 -16.81 -16.50 -30.33
N LEU A 463 -17.64 -16.81 -29.35
CA LEU A 463 -18.48 -18.00 -29.29
C LEU A 463 -19.94 -17.63 -28.98
N VAL A 464 -20.58 -16.88 -29.87
CA VAL A 464 -22.03 -16.87 -30.09
C VAL A 464 -22.28 -16.82 -31.59
#